data_5aeeea00a2b1cc0e7ec04dd617797edb
#
_entry.id   5aeeea00a2b1cc0e7ec04dd617797edb
#
_cell.length_a   1.000
_cell.length_b   1.000
_cell.length_c   1.000
_cell.angle_alpha   90.00
_cell.angle_beta   90.00
_cell.angle_gamma   90.00
#
_symmetry.space_group_name_H-M   'P 1'
#
loop_
_entity.id
_entity.type
_entity.pdbx_description
1 polymer ?
#
loop_
_entity_poly.entity_id
_entity_poly.type
_entity_poly.pdbx_seq_one_letter_code
_entity_poly.pdbx_strand_id
1 'polypeptide(L)'
;MERLKQALSAAGIAYKENEPLSAHCTFRIGGPADVFILPENEVQLCAAIKLAKEANIKYYLLGNGSNILFEDAGYRGAVINVSAMKSAIGILENICFPGKDPALTYDAVVVGADKMLSSLCMMALENSLTGLEFAYGIPGTVGGAVYMNAGAYGGEMKDVLVSVRYLTAEGETVEIPAEQLDLSYRHSIFEENGGCILSAKFHLARGNAADIRARMDDLMTRRKDKQPLDKPSAGSTFKRPVGAFAAALIDQCGLRGYRHGGAAVSDKHCGFVVNLGGATCADVLALCDEVRAIVKEKTGYDLEKEIRVVEA
;
A
#
# COMPACT_ATOMS: atom_id res chain seq x y z
N MET A 1 18.09 0.04 21.75
CA MET A 1 17.48 -1.18 21.19
C MET A 1 17.12 -2.19 22.28
N GLU A 2 18.02 -2.58 23.20
CA GLU A 2 17.74 -3.57 24.25
C GLU A 2 16.53 -3.22 25.14
N ARG A 3 16.40 -1.92 25.54
CA ARG A 3 15.24 -1.45 26.32
C ARG A 3 13.91 -1.72 25.59
N LEU A 4 13.87 -1.48 24.26
CA LEU A 4 12.67 -1.76 23.46
C LEU A 4 12.35 -3.27 23.45
N LYS A 5 13.35 -4.13 23.22
CA LYS A 5 13.17 -5.59 23.17
C LYS A 5 12.65 -6.15 24.50
N GLN A 6 13.21 -5.69 25.62
CA GLN A 6 12.74 -6.07 26.95
C GLN A 6 11.29 -5.65 27.20
N ALA A 7 10.92 -4.42 26.79
CA ALA A 7 9.56 -3.91 26.93
C ALA A 7 8.55 -4.68 26.04
N LEU A 8 8.92 -5.00 24.79
CA LEU A 8 8.11 -5.83 23.89
C LEU A 8 7.88 -7.23 24.48
N SER A 9 8.94 -7.86 25.00
CA SER A 9 8.85 -9.18 25.66
C SER A 9 7.94 -9.13 26.87
N ALA A 10 8.07 -8.10 27.72
CA ALA A 10 7.22 -7.91 28.90
C ALA A 10 5.74 -7.67 28.53
N ALA A 11 5.48 -7.04 27.40
CA ALA A 11 4.14 -6.80 26.85
C ALA A 11 3.57 -8.01 26.06
N GLY A 12 4.33 -9.10 25.91
CA GLY A 12 3.93 -10.27 25.12
C GLY A 12 3.79 -9.98 23.62
N ILE A 13 4.55 -8.99 23.10
CA ILE A 13 4.54 -8.62 21.68
C ILE A 13 5.68 -9.35 20.97
N ALA A 14 5.35 -10.14 19.96
CA ALA A 14 6.33 -10.89 19.19
C ALA A 14 7.21 -9.97 18.34
N TYR A 15 8.50 -10.27 18.27
CA TYR A 15 9.44 -9.57 17.41
C TYR A 15 10.55 -10.51 16.93
N LYS A 16 11.24 -10.11 15.87
CA LYS A 16 12.44 -10.75 15.35
C LYS A 16 13.58 -9.73 15.26
N GLU A 17 14.80 -10.19 15.37
CA GLU A 17 15.99 -9.35 15.23
C GLU A 17 16.65 -9.61 13.87
N ASN A 18 17.24 -8.59 13.26
CA ASN A 18 17.91 -8.66 11.98
C ASN A 18 17.08 -9.34 10.88
N GLU A 19 15.76 -9.10 10.90
CA GLU A 19 14.82 -9.71 9.93
C GLU A 19 15.00 -9.08 8.55
N PRO A 20 15.25 -9.88 7.49
CA PRO A 20 15.45 -9.36 6.14
C PRO A 20 14.16 -8.77 5.57
N LEU A 21 14.15 -7.45 5.28
CA LEU A 21 12.98 -6.74 4.77
C LEU A 21 12.59 -7.17 3.36
N SER A 22 13.52 -7.74 2.60
CA SER A 22 13.24 -8.38 1.30
C SER A 22 12.20 -9.50 1.37
N ALA A 23 12.02 -10.14 2.53
CA ALA A 23 10.99 -11.15 2.75
C ALA A 23 9.59 -10.54 2.99
N HIS A 24 9.50 -9.23 3.23
CA HIS A 24 8.29 -8.53 3.66
C HIS A 24 7.84 -7.42 2.69
N CYS A 25 8.37 -7.43 1.47
CA CYS A 25 7.92 -6.53 0.40
C CYS A 25 7.81 -7.28 -0.93
N THR A 26 6.94 -6.79 -1.82
CA THR A 26 6.70 -7.44 -3.12
C THR A 26 7.86 -7.27 -4.09
N PHE A 27 8.75 -6.30 -3.89
CA PHE A 27 9.95 -6.09 -4.68
C PHE A 27 11.05 -7.11 -4.37
N ARG A 28 11.00 -7.73 -3.17
CA ARG A 28 12.00 -8.67 -2.64
C ARG A 28 13.40 -8.08 -2.59
N ILE A 29 13.50 -6.81 -2.22
CA ILE A 29 14.75 -6.05 -2.06
C ILE A 29 14.72 -5.41 -0.67
N GLY A 30 15.85 -5.38 0.00
CA GLY A 30 16.05 -4.72 1.29
C GLY A 30 16.87 -5.54 2.26
N GLY A 31 17.74 -4.85 2.98
CA GLY A 31 18.54 -5.42 4.07
C GLY A 31 17.71 -5.66 5.34
N PRO A 32 18.36 -5.98 6.47
CA PRO A 32 17.67 -6.33 7.70
C PRO A 32 17.11 -5.11 8.45
N ALA A 33 15.97 -5.28 9.14
CA ALA A 33 15.55 -4.39 10.21
C ALA A 33 16.24 -4.78 11.52
N ASP A 34 16.63 -3.80 12.36
CA ASP A 34 17.20 -4.12 13.67
C ASP A 34 16.21 -4.90 14.54
N VAL A 35 14.94 -4.46 14.54
CA VAL A 35 13.82 -5.17 15.18
C VAL A 35 12.60 -5.14 14.26
N PHE A 36 12.02 -6.31 14.01
CA PHE A 36 10.80 -6.48 13.23
C PHE A 36 9.68 -6.94 14.17
N ILE A 37 8.70 -6.07 14.42
CA ILE A 37 7.65 -6.25 15.44
C ILE A 37 6.38 -6.75 14.77
N LEU A 38 5.74 -7.76 15.36
CA LEU A 38 4.56 -8.46 14.85
C LEU A 38 3.40 -8.38 15.85
N PRO A 39 2.69 -7.24 15.94
CA PRO A 39 1.50 -7.13 16.77
C PRO A 39 0.38 -8.05 16.23
N GLU A 40 -0.33 -8.73 17.11
CA GLU A 40 -1.43 -9.62 16.74
C GLU A 40 -2.81 -8.93 16.75
N ASN A 41 -2.89 -7.76 17.37
CA ASN A 41 -4.12 -6.98 17.49
C ASN A 41 -3.80 -5.48 17.67
N GLU A 42 -4.85 -4.66 17.65
CA GLU A 42 -4.74 -3.21 17.77
C GLU A 42 -4.10 -2.75 19.09
N VAL A 43 -4.41 -3.42 20.21
CA VAL A 43 -3.84 -3.07 21.52
C VAL A 43 -2.32 -3.24 21.49
N GLN A 44 -1.85 -4.36 20.93
CA GLN A 44 -0.41 -4.61 20.76
C GLN A 44 0.24 -3.65 19.75
N LEU A 45 -0.46 -3.28 18.67
CA LEU A 45 0.04 -2.29 17.69
C LEU A 45 0.25 -0.93 18.36
N CYS A 46 -0.75 -0.42 19.09
CA CYS A 46 -0.64 0.84 19.82
C CYS A 46 0.46 0.79 20.89
N ALA A 47 0.56 -0.33 21.61
CA ALA A 47 1.62 -0.54 22.60
C ALA A 47 3.01 -0.56 21.96
N ALA A 48 3.20 -1.26 20.84
CA ALA A 48 4.47 -1.32 20.10
C ALA A 48 4.94 0.08 19.67
N ILE A 49 4.02 0.89 19.11
CA ILE A 49 4.29 2.28 18.71
C ILE A 49 4.71 3.10 19.94
N LYS A 50 3.97 3.01 21.03
CA LYS A 50 4.27 3.71 22.29
C LYS A 50 5.63 3.31 22.83
N LEU A 51 5.93 2.01 22.92
CA LEU A 51 7.21 1.49 23.42
C LEU A 51 8.39 1.92 22.54
N ALA A 52 8.24 1.96 21.23
CA ALA A 52 9.26 2.48 20.33
C ALA A 52 9.56 3.96 20.60
N LYS A 53 8.52 4.78 20.76
CA LYS A 53 8.64 6.22 21.11
C LYS A 53 9.30 6.42 22.48
N GLU A 54 8.88 5.70 23.52
CA GLU A 54 9.47 5.76 24.86
C GLU A 54 10.94 5.33 24.91
N ALA A 55 11.31 4.41 24.01
CA ALA A 55 12.70 3.97 23.83
C ALA A 55 13.52 4.93 22.95
N ASN A 56 12.89 5.97 22.36
CA ASN A 56 13.48 6.87 21.37
C ASN A 56 14.06 6.11 20.15
N ILE A 57 13.34 5.09 19.69
CA ILE A 57 13.69 4.31 18.51
C ILE A 57 12.78 4.74 17.35
N LYS A 58 13.38 5.10 16.20
CA LYS A 58 12.59 5.36 15.00
C LYS A 58 11.87 4.08 14.56
N TYR A 59 10.67 4.22 14.03
CA TYR A 59 9.92 3.07 13.56
C TYR A 59 9.26 3.35 12.20
N TYR A 60 9.02 2.28 11.47
CA TYR A 60 8.31 2.28 10.20
C TYR A 60 7.10 1.33 10.27
N LEU A 61 5.92 1.82 9.86
CA LEU A 61 4.70 1.00 9.79
C LEU A 61 4.62 0.32 8.43
N LEU A 62 4.56 -0.99 8.42
CA LEU A 62 4.57 -1.80 7.22
C LEU A 62 3.28 -2.63 7.08
N GLY A 63 2.56 -2.43 5.97
CA GLY A 63 1.51 -3.35 5.53
C GLY A 63 2.09 -4.50 4.70
N ASN A 64 1.62 -4.67 3.47
CA ASN A 64 2.09 -5.72 2.56
C ASN A 64 3.39 -5.36 1.78
N GLY A 65 3.96 -4.17 1.98
CA GLY A 65 5.19 -3.75 1.30
C GLY A 65 5.08 -3.68 -0.23
N SER A 66 3.90 -3.41 -0.78
CA SER A 66 3.65 -3.49 -2.22
C SER A 66 3.97 -2.20 -3.00
N ASN A 67 4.34 -1.12 -2.28
CA ASN A 67 4.79 0.15 -2.87
C ASN A 67 6.11 0.62 -2.25
N ILE A 68 6.92 -0.31 -1.72
CA ILE A 68 8.09 -0.03 -0.90
C ILE A 68 9.35 -0.60 -1.55
N LEU A 69 10.42 0.18 -1.49
CA LEU A 69 11.79 -0.23 -1.77
C LEU A 69 12.64 0.06 -0.52
N PHE A 70 13.09 -0.98 0.16
CA PHE A 70 13.99 -0.84 1.30
C PHE A 70 15.45 -0.77 0.84
N GLU A 71 16.23 0.05 1.52
CA GLU A 71 17.68 0.13 1.30
C GLU A 71 18.39 -1.20 1.58
N ASP A 72 19.53 -1.40 0.89
CA ASP A 72 20.36 -2.60 1.03
C ASP A 72 21.00 -2.69 2.42
N ALA A 73 21.28 -1.55 3.08
CA ALA A 73 21.72 -1.49 4.47
C ALA A 73 20.63 -1.90 5.47
N GLY A 74 19.38 -1.98 5.04
CA GLY A 74 18.22 -2.28 5.87
C GLY A 74 17.62 -1.06 6.56
N TYR A 75 17.01 -1.26 7.73
CA TYR A 75 16.38 -0.20 8.51
C TYR A 75 16.94 -0.16 9.92
N ARG A 76 17.62 0.93 10.26
CA ARG A 76 18.19 1.14 11.61
C ARG A 76 17.12 1.64 12.55
N GLY A 77 16.35 0.72 13.14
CA GLY A 77 15.19 1.00 13.97
C GLY A 77 14.24 -0.18 14.06
N ALA A 78 12.97 0.11 14.31
CA ALA A 78 11.92 -0.90 14.39
C ALA A 78 11.01 -0.85 13.16
N VAL A 79 10.76 -2.00 12.51
CA VAL A 79 9.68 -2.12 11.54
C VAL A 79 8.50 -2.82 12.22
N ILE A 80 7.33 -2.17 12.26
CA ILE A 80 6.11 -2.72 12.84
C ILE A 80 5.23 -3.19 11.68
N ASN A 81 5.08 -4.50 11.55
CA ASN A 81 4.33 -5.10 10.44
C ASN A 81 2.98 -5.64 10.93
N VAL A 82 1.91 -5.21 10.27
CA VAL A 82 0.53 -5.56 10.65
C VAL A 82 0.09 -6.94 10.14
N SER A 83 0.94 -7.71 9.48
CA SER A 83 0.55 -8.98 8.86
C SER A 83 0.10 -10.08 9.83
N ALA A 84 0.52 -9.99 11.11
CA ALA A 84 0.10 -10.92 12.15
C ALA A 84 -1.26 -10.56 12.79
N MET A 85 -1.79 -9.37 12.52
CA MET A 85 -3.06 -8.90 13.07
C MET A 85 -4.23 -9.71 12.51
N LYS A 86 -5.27 -9.86 13.34
CA LYS A 86 -6.48 -10.63 13.03
C LYS A 86 -7.74 -9.79 13.25
N SER A 87 -7.74 -8.56 12.70
CA SER A 87 -8.91 -7.69 12.80
C SER A 87 -10.14 -8.29 12.12
N ALA A 88 -11.33 -7.89 12.56
CA ALA A 88 -12.59 -8.31 11.96
C ALA A 88 -12.97 -7.42 10.75
N ILE A 89 -13.90 -7.90 9.96
CA ILE A 89 -14.70 -7.10 9.02
C ILE A 89 -16.12 -7.13 9.55
N GLY A 90 -16.71 -5.94 9.76
CA GLY A 90 -18.09 -5.79 10.19
C GLY A 90 -18.93 -5.11 9.10
N ILE A 91 -20.19 -5.55 8.97
CA ILE A 91 -21.16 -4.95 8.06
C ILE A 91 -22.31 -4.39 8.88
N LEU A 92 -22.70 -3.14 8.62
CA LEU A 92 -23.90 -2.49 9.12
C LEU A 92 -24.84 -2.26 7.93
N GLU A 93 -25.97 -2.92 7.94
CA GLU A 93 -26.87 -2.97 6.79
C GLU A 93 -27.80 -1.76 6.70
N ASN A 94 -28.21 -1.42 5.48
CA ASN A 94 -29.23 -0.43 5.16
C ASN A 94 -28.95 0.96 5.76
N ILE A 95 -27.73 1.45 5.59
CA ILE A 95 -27.31 2.76 6.09
C ILE A 95 -27.58 3.85 5.03
N CYS A 96 -28.20 4.95 5.46
CA CYS A 96 -28.35 6.14 4.64
C CYS A 96 -27.06 6.98 4.72
N PHE A 97 -26.45 7.25 3.57
CA PHE A 97 -25.27 8.13 3.47
C PHE A 97 -25.66 9.45 2.78
N PRO A 98 -25.48 10.60 3.43
CA PRO A 98 -25.74 11.91 2.83
C PRO A 98 -25.00 12.07 1.51
N GLY A 99 -25.69 12.64 0.49
CA GLY A 99 -25.10 12.89 -0.82
C GLY A 99 -24.92 11.69 -1.74
N LYS A 100 -25.34 10.48 -1.31
CA LYS A 100 -25.38 9.29 -2.16
C LYS A 100 -26.74 9.14 -2.85
N ASP A 101 -26.77 8.37 -3.95
CA ASP A 101 -27.99 8.13 -4.72
C ASP A 101 -29.08 7.49 -3.83
N PRO A 102 -30.21 8.16 -3.58
CA PRO A 102 -31.27 7.64 -2.74
C PRO A 102 -32.02 6.44 -3.34
N ALA A 103 -31.83 6.15 -4.63
CA ALA A 103 -32.40 4.98 -5.30
C ALA A 103 -31.63 3.69 -4.97
N LEU A 104 -30.41 3.82 -4.41
CA LEU A 104 -29.58 2.69 -4.03
C LEU A 104 -29.60 2.43 -2.52
N THR A 105 -29.54 1.15 -2.15
CA THR A 105 -29.34 0.74 -0.76
C THR A 105 -27.84 0.56 -0.52
N TYR A 106 -27.34 1.14 0.55
CA TYR A 106 -25.94 1.04 0.95
C TYR A 106 -25.78 0.33 2.29
N ASP A 107 -24.67 -0.40 2.40
CA ASP A 107 -24.20 -0.95 3.66
C ASP A 107 -22.89 -0.26 4.05
N ALA A 108 -22.68 -0.06 5.36
CA ALA A 108 -21.40 0.38 5.90
C ALA A 108 -20.52 -0.83 6.22
N VAL A 109 -19.32 -0.85 5.66
CA VAL A 109 -18.32 -1.88 5.93
C VAL A 109 -17.20 -1.30 6.76
N VAL A 110 -16.98 -1.83 7.96
CA VAL A 110 -15.87 -1.45 8.85
C VAL A 110 -14.83 -2.56 8.82
N VAL A 111 -13.58 -2.20 8.52
CA VAL A 111 -12.51 -3.18 8.31
C VAL A 111 -11.19 -2.70 8.91
N GLY A 112 -10.44 -3.61 9.53
CA GLY A 112 -9.11 -3.33 10.07
C GLY A 112 -8.08 -3.02 8.97
N ALA A 113 -7.13 -2.16 9.30
CA ALA A 113 -6.08 -1.70 8.39
C ALA A 113 -5.15 -2.84 7.90
N ASP A 114 -5.06 -3.94 8.66
CA ASP A 114 -4.28 -5.14 8.37
C ASP A 114 -4.85 -6.00 7.24
N LYS A 115 -6.17 -5.91 6.99
CA LYS A 115 -6.83 -6.75 5.99
C LYS A 115 -6.32 -6.49 4.59
N MET A 116 -6.08 -7.58 3.85
CA MET A 116 -5.78 -7.47 2.43
C MET A 116 -6.97 -6.94 1.65
N LEU A 117 -6.72 -6.05 0.68
CA LEU A 117 -7.78 -5.55 -0.21
C LEU A 117 -8.53 -6.66 -0.94
N SER A 118 -7.83 -7.72 -1.35
CA SER A 118 -8.46 -8.89 -1.97
C SER A 118 -9.48 -9.56 -1.05
N SER A 119 -9.18 -9.67 0.26
CA SER A 119 -10.11 -10.24 1.25
C SER A 119 -11.33 -9.33 1.44
N LEU A 120 -11.13 -8.02 1.48
CA LEU A 120 -12.24 -7.04 1.56
C LEU A 120 -13.13 -7.13 0.31
N CYS A 121 -12.55 -7.20 -0.90
CA CYS A 121 -13.31 -7.32 -2.14
C CYS A 121 -14.08 -8.66 -2.23
N MET A 122 -13.50 -9.75 -1.77
CA MET A 122 -14.18 -11.05 -1.72
C MET A 122 -15.36 -11.03 -0.75
N MET A 123 -15.19 -10.45 0.45
CA MET A 123 -16.27 -10.26 1.41
C MET A 123 -17.39 -9.39 0.81
N ALA A 124 -17.06 -8.29 0.12
CA ALA A 124 -18.03 -7.45 -0.57
C ALA A 124 -18.85 -8.25 -1.59
N LEU A 125 -18.16 -9.06 -2.43
CA LEU A 125 -18.83 -9.94 -3.39
C LEU A 125 -19.76 -10.96 -2.72
N GLU A 126 -19.33 -11.62 -1.64
CA GLU A 126 -20.12 -12.62 -0.90
C GLU A 126 -21.39 -12.02 -0.31
N ASN A 127 -21.39 -10.72 -0.02
CA ASN A 127 -22.53 -9.96 0.48
C ASN A 127 -23.25 -9.13 -0.60
N SER A 128 -22.94 -9.35 -1.88
CA SER A 128 -23.55 -8.63 -3.02
C SER A 128 -23.37 -7.10 -2.92
N LEU A 129 -22.20 -6.65 -2.46
CA LEU A 129 -21.83 -5.25 -2.31
C LEU A 129 -20.87 -4.82 -3.44
N THR A 130 -21.26 -3.81 -4.20
CA THR A 130 -20.49 -3.22 -5.32
C THR A 130 -19.76 -1.94 -4.90
N GLY A 131 -18.70 -1.59 -5.62
CA GLY A 131 -17.92 -0.37 -5.43
C GLY A 131 -16.42 -0.63 -5.17
N LEU A 132 -16.01 -1.88 -4.89
CA LEU A 132 -14.62 -2.26 -4.61
C LEU A 132 -13.98 -3.10 -5.72
N GLU A 133 -14.63 -3.33 -6.85
CA GLU A 133 -14.13 -4.21 -7.92
C GLU A 133 -12.78 -3.74 -8.46
N PHE A 134 -12.55 -2.43 -8.51
CA PHE A 134 -11.28 -1.82 -8.95
C PHE A 134 -10.09 -2.23 -8.06
N ALA A 135 -10.34 -2.51 -6.78
CA ALA A 135 -9.32 -2.78 -5.78
C ALA A 135 -8.89 -4.25 -5.72
N TYR A 136 -9.67 -5.18 -6.29
CA TYR A 136 -9.46 -6.62 -6.15
C TYR A 136 -8.05 -7.10 -6.52
N GLY A 137 -7.44 -6.52 -7.54
CA GLY A 137 -6.10 -6.87 -7.98
C GLY A 137 -4.97 -6.07 -7.30
N ILE A 138 -5.24 -5.11 -6.42
CA ILE A 138 -4.21 -4.31 -5.76
C ILE A 138 -3.60 -5.13 -4.60
N PRO A 139 -2.27 -5.38 -4.59
CA PRO A 139 -1.64 -6.27 -3.60
C PRO A 139 -1.30 -5.52 -2.30
N GLY A 140 -2.25 -4.78 -1.73
CA GLY A 140 -2.07 -3.97 -0.52
C GLY A 140 -2.99 -4.36 0.61
N THR A 141 -2.67 -3.88 1.82
CA THR A 141 -3.60 -3.87 2.95
C THR A 141 -4.53 -2.67 2.84
N VAL A 142 -5.67 -2.72 3.55
CA VAL A 142 -6.62 -1.60 3.64
C VAL A 142 -5.94 -0.33 4.14
N GLY A 143 -5.15 -0.42 5.21
CA GLY A 143 -4.41 0.73 5.74
C GLY A 143 -3.44 1.34 4.71
N GLY A 144 -2.67 0.49 4.02
CA GLY A 144 -1.77 0.96 2.95
C GLY A 144 -2.51 1.55 1.76
N ALA A 145 -3.68 1.02 1.42
CA ALA A 145 -4.51 1.54 0.35
C ALA A 145 -5.13 2.89 0.69
N VAL A 146 -5.62 3.07 1.91
CA VAL A 146 -6.14 4.37 2.39
C VAL A 146 -5.01 5.39 2.45
N TYR A 147 -3.84 5.03 3.00
CA TYR A 147 -2.66 5.88 3.08
C TYR A 147 -2.27 6.46 1.71
N MET A 148 -2.34 5.66 0.66
CA MET A 148 -1.97 6.03 -0.71
C MET A 148 -3.16 6.50 -1.56
N ASN A 149 -4.37 6.60 -1.02
CA ASN A 149 -5.58 6.72 -1.84
C ASN A 149 -5.50 5.81 -3.07
N ALA A 150 -5.25 4.53 -2.83
CA ALA A 150 -4.96 3.56 -3.89
C ALA A 150 -6.10 3.49 -4.89
N GLY A 151 -5.75 3.46 -6.18
CA GLY A 151 -6.73 3.41 -7.25
C GLY A 151 -6.24 2.64 -8.47
N ALA A 152 -7.17 2.09 -9.21
CA ALA A 152 -6.95 1.39 -10.47
C ALA A 152 -8.23 1.42 -11.32
N TYR A 153 -8.08 1.40 -12.65
CA TYR A 153 -9.21 1.27 -13.59
C TYR A 153 -10.33 2.30 -13.42
N GLY A 154 -9.98 3.51 -12.96
CA GLY A 154 -10.91 4.63 -12.81
C GLY A 154 -11.60 4.72 -11.45
N GLY A 155 -11.39 3.77 -10.52
CA GLY A 155 -11.82 3.87 -9.13
C GLY A 155 -10.64 4.10 -8.19
N GLU A 156 -10.90 4.70 -7.04
CA GLU A 156 -9.92 4.95 -5.98
C GLU A 156 -10.57 4.89 -4.59
N MET A 157 -9.76 4.74 -3.53
CA MET A 157 -10.30 4.56 -2.16
C MET A 157 -11.25 5.69 -1.75
N LYS A 158 -10.99 6.95 -2.12
CA LYS A 158 -11.84 8.09 -1.77
C LYS A 158 -13.27 7.97 -2.30
N ASP A 159 -13.51 7.19 -3.37
CA ASP A 159 -14.84 7.07 -3.97
C ASP A 159 -15.82 6.31 -3.07
N VAL A 160 -15.30 5.45 -2.19
CA VAL A 160 -16.05 4.55 -1.32
C VAL A 160 -15.79 4.75 0.17
N LEU A 161 -14.76 5.53 0.54
CA LEU A 161 -14.38 5.75 1.93
C LEU A 161 -15.35 6.71 2.63
N VAL A 162 -15.72 6.40 3.87
CA VAL A 162 -16.59 7.22 4.74
C VAL A 162 -15.77 7.89 5.84
N SER A 163 -14.98 7.10 6.57
CA SER A 163 -14.17 7.59 7.69
C SER A 163 -12.99 6.67 7.93
N VAL A 164 -12.01 7.17 8.66
CA VAL A 164 -10.84 6.41 9.10
C VAL A 164 -10.65 6.62 10.58
N ARG A 165 -10.46 5.51 11.31
CA ARG A 165 -10.02 5.52 12.69
C ARG A 165 -8.51 5.28 12.72
N TYR A 166 -7.77 6.15 13.39
CA TYR A 166 -6.32 6.08 13.44
C TYR A 166 -5.76 6.52 14.81
N LEU A 167 -4.56 6.08 15.11
CA LEU A 167 -3.76 6.52 16.24
C LEU A 167 -2.97 7.75 15.82
N THR A 168 -3.14 8.87 16.53
CA THR A 168 -2.40 10.11 16.25
C THR A 168 -0.93 10.02 16.68
N ALA A 169 -0.13 10.98 16.26
CA ALA A 169 1.27 11.08 16.71
C ALA A 169 1.37 11.25 18.24
N GLU A 170 0.38 11.81 18.91
CA GLU A 170 0.30 12.00 20.35
C GLU A 170 -0.14 10.72 21.09
N GLY A 171 -0.65 9.72 20.38
CA GLY A 171 -1.09 8.43 20.93
C GLY A 171 -2.59 8.37 21.24
N GLU A 172 -3.37 9.31 20.73
CA GLU A 172 -4.83 9.31 20.84
C GLU A 172 -5.47 8.58 19.67
N THR A 173 -6.55 7.85 19.93
CA THR A 173 -7.35 7.22 18.87
C THR A 173 -8.50 8.14 18.50
N VAL A 174 -8.53 8.56 17.22
CA VAL A 174 -9.56 9.44 16.69
C VAL A 174 -10.17 8.84 15.41
N GLU A 175 -11.42 9.19 15.11
CA GLU A 175 -12.08 8.88 13.85
C GLU A 175 -12.39 10.19 13.12
N ILE A 176 -11.97 10.29 11.86
CA ILE A 176 -12.23 11.48 11.03
C ILE A 176 -12.91 11.07 9.72
N PRO A 177 -13.81 11.91 9.18
CA PRO A 177 -14.49 11.64 7.92
C PRO A 177 -13.51 11.76 6.73
N ALA A 178 -13.87 11.09 5.61
CA ALA A 178 -13.02 11.01 4.43
C ALA A 178 -12.67 12.38 3.84
N GLU A 179 -13.55 13.36 3.97
CA GLU A 179 -13.38 14.73 3.49
C GLU A 179 -12.21 15.47 4.19
N GLN A 180 -11.82 15.02 5.38
CA GLN A 180 -10.71 15.59 6.16
C GLN A 180 -9.37 14.87 5.91
N LEU A 181 -9.35 13.85 5.04
CA LEU A 181 -8.17 13.04 4.77
C LEU A 181 -7.26 13.61 3.66
N ASP A 182 -7.65 14.70 3.01
CA ASP A 182 -6.94 15.30 1.86
C ASP A 182 -6.54 14.27 0.79
N LEU A 183 -7.52 13.41 0.44
CA LEU A 183 -7.30 12.32 -0.50
C LEU A 183 -7.16 12.84 -1.93
N SER A 184 -5.96 12.72 -2.46
CA SER A 184 -5.67 13.04 -3.86
C SER A 184 -4.82 11.94 -4.51
N TYR A 185 -4.27 12.17 -5.70
CA TYR A 185 -3.50 11.16 -6.41
C TYR A 185 -2.28 10.71 -5.60
N ARG A 186 -2.32 9.48 -5.09
CA ARG A 186 -1.26 8.86 -4.25
C ARG A 186 -0.93 9.64 -2.99
N HIS A 187 -1.92 10.30 -2.40
CA HIS A 187 -1.75 11.16 -1.24
C HIS A 187 -2.89 11.03 -0.22
N SER A 188 -2.56 11.19 1.05
CA SER A 188 -3.46 11.42 2.19
C SER A 188 -2.72 12.18 3.29
N ILE A 189 -3.44 12.76 4.25
CA ILE A 189 -2.86 13.47 5.40
C ILE A 189 -1.87 12.62 6.22
N PHE A 190 -1.95 11.29 6.11
CA PHE A 190 -1.07 10.39 6.86
C PHE A 190 0.39 10.45 6.40
N GLU A 191 0.67 11.04 5.24
CA GLU A 191 2.05 11.34 4.81
C GLU A 191 2.72 12.38 5.70
N GLU A 192 1.96 13.30 6.27
CA GLU A 192 2.46 14.47 6.99
C GLU A 192 2.26 14.34 8.51
N ASN A 193 1.13 13.75 8.94
CA ASN A 193 0.75 13.75 10.35
C ASN A 193 1.31 12.56 11.17
N GLY A 194 1.95 11.58 10.51
CA GLY A 194 2.53 10.42 11.18
C GLY A 194 1.52 9.49 11.86
N GLY A 195 0.22 9.62 11.53
CA GLY A 195 -0.85 8.80 12.08
C GLY A 195 -0.79 7.35 11.61
N CYS A 196 -1.15 6.41 12.51
CA CYS A 196 -1.26 4.99 12.21
C CYS A 196 -2.72 4.62 11.97
N ILE A 197 -3.09 4.27 10.75
CA ILE A 197 -4.44 3.83 10.40
C ILE A 197 -4.74 2.51 11.11
N LEU A 198 -5.86 2.46 11.84
CA LEU A 198 -6.32 1.28 12.60
C LEU A 198 -7.46 0.57 11.89
N SER A 199 -8.43 1.33 11.37
CA SER A 199 -9.55 0.79 10.59
C SER A 199 -10.11 1.85 9.64
N ALA A 200 -10.82 1.37 8.62
CA ALA A 200 -11.54 2.21 7.67
C ALA A 200 -13.00 1.79 7.58
N LYS A 201 -13.88 2.77 7.34
CA LYS A 201 -15.31 2.57 7.08
C LYS A 201 -15.59 2.93 5.62
N PHE A 202 -16.26 2.03 4.92
CA PHE A 202 -16.66 2.19 3.53
C PHE A 202 -18.18 2.21 3.41
N HIS A 203 -18.71 2.93 2.42
CA HIS A 203 -20.07 2.77 1.92
C HIS A 203 -20.04 1.95 0.64
N LEU A 204 -20.78 0.86 0.61
CA LEU A 204 -20.89 0.00 -0.58
C LEU A 204 -22.36 -0.16 -0.95
N ALA A 205 -22.70 0.00 -2.22
CA ALA A 205 -24.06 -0.18 -2.69
C ALA A 205 -24.38 -1.67 -2.84
N ARG A 206 -25.66 -2.06 -2.61
CA ARG A 206 -26.12 -3.41 -2.94
C ARG A 206 -26.22 -3.56 -4.46
N GLY A 207 -25.72 -4.68 -4.97
CA GLY A 207 -25.65 -4.98 -6.39
C GLY A 207 -25.98 -6.44 -6.70
N ASN A 208 -25.75 -6.83 -7.95
CA ASN A 208 -25.87 -8.22 -8.39
C ASN A 208 -24.53 -8.93 -8.26
N ALA A 209 -24.47 -10.03 -7.50
CA ALA A 209 -23.22 -10.77 -7.28
C ALA A 209 -22.57 -11.28 -8.55
N ALA A 210 -23.37 -11.68 -9.58
CA ALA A 210 -22.81 -12.13 -10.85
C ALA A 210 -22.13 -10.99 -11.62
N ASP A 211 -22.71 -9.80 -11.62
CA ASP A 211 -22.13 -8.61 -12.27
C ASP A 211 -20.87 -8.15 -11.55
N ILE A 212 -20.88 -8.15 -10.21
CA ILE A 212 -19.71 -7.83 -9.39
C ILE A 212 -18.56 -8.80 -9.70
N ARG A 213 -18.85 -10.10 -9.72
CA ARG A 213 -17.86 -11.14 -10.06
C ARG A 213 -17.31 -10.93 -11.47
N ALA A 214 -18.18 -10.76 -12.46
CA ALA A 214 -17.78 -10.53 -13.84
C ALA A 214 -16.86 -9.31 -13.97
N ARG A 215 -17.16 -8.22 -13.25
CA ARG A 215 -16.32 -7.02 -13.22
C ARG A 215 -14.96 -7.27 -12.58
N MET A 216 -14.91 -7.95 -11.43
CA MET A 216 -13.66 -8.33 -10.77
C MET A 216 -12.78 -9.19 -11.66
N ASP A 217 -13.36 -10.18 -12.33
CA ASP A 217 -12.64 -11.11 -13.21
C ASP A 217 -12.12 -10.41 -14.48
N ASP A 218 -12.90 -9.50 -15.09
CA ASP A 218 -12.47 -8.65 -16.21
C ASP A 218 -11.24 -7.81 -15.81
N LEU A 219 -11.33 -7.09 -14.68
CA LEU A 219 -10.25 -6.22 -14.22
C LEU A 219 -8.98 -7.03 -13.85
N MET A 220 -9.15 -8.20 -13.24
CA MET A 220 -8.03 -9.09 -12.95
C MET A 220 -7.38 -9.64 -14.23
N THR A 221 -8.17 -10.01 -15.24
CA THR A 221 -7.67 -10.47 -16.55
C THR A 221 -6.86 -9.37 -17.22
N ARG A 222 -7.41 -8.15 -17.34
CA ARG A 222 -6.67 -6.99 -17.87
C ARG A 222 -5.35 -6.74 -17.13
N ARG A 223 -5.36 -6.94 -15.81
CA ARG A 223 -4.16 -6.78 -14.98
C ARG A 223 -3.12 -7.86 -15.30
N LYS A 224 -3.53 -9.12 -15.34
CA LYS A 224 -2.64 -10.24 -15.70
C LYS A 224 -2.05 -10.08 -17.09
N ASP A 225 -2.84 -9.60 -18.06
CA ASP A 225 -2.40 -9.43 -19.44
C ASP A 225 -1.38 -8.29 -19.59
N LYS A 226 -1.53 -7.21 -18.82
CA LYS A 226 -0.74 -5.97 -18.99
C LYS A 226 0.39 -5.79 -18.00
N GLN A 227 0.34 -6.40 -16.81
CA GLN A 227 1.33 -6.18 -15.76
C GLN A 227 2.22 -7.40 -15.53
N PRO A 228 3.50 -7.20 -15.12
CA PRO A 228 4.47 -8.28 -14.88
C PRO A 228 4.26 -8.92 -13.50
N LEU A 229 3.10 -9.56 -13.26
CA LEU A 229 2.74 -10.13 -11.97
C LEU A 229 3.57 -11.36 -11.60
N ASP A 230 4.28 -11.94 -12.55
CA ASP A 230 5.22 -13.05 -12.39
C ASP A 230 6.60 -12.63 -11.88
N LYS A 231 6.90 -11.32 -11.86
CA LYS A 231 8.19 -10.78 -11.40
C LYS A 231 8.03 -9.90 -10.16
N PRO A 232 8.97 -9.95 -9.19
CA PRO A 232 8.96 -9.07 -8.04
C PRO A 232 9.06 -7.59 -8.48
N SER A 233 8.19 -6.74 -7.94
CA SER A 233 8.15 -5.29 -8.18
C SER A 233 7.36 -4.58 -7.08
N ALA A 234 7.43 -3.26 -7.02
CA ALA A 234 6.60 -2.42 -6.16
C ALA A 234 5.47 -1.71 -6.93
N GLY A 235 4.90 -2.35 -7.96
CA GLY A 235 3.87 -1.73 -8.79
C GLY A 235 4.45 -0.74 -9.81
N SER A 236 3.67 0.30 -10.15
CA SER A 236 4.13 1.38 -11.01
C SER A 236 5.26 2.15 -10.33
N THR A 237 6.38 2.30 -11.03
CA THR A 237 7.59 2.91 -10.47
C THR A 237 7.53 4.43 -10.47
N PHE A 238 6.87 5.01 -11.48
CA PHE A 238 6.76 6.46 -11.66
C PHE A 238 5.31 6.91 -11.61
N LYS A 239 5.08 8.08 -11.01
CA LYS A 239 3.80 8.78 -11.01
C LYS A 239 3.39 9.12 -12.44
N ARG A 240 2.08 9.27 -12.66
CA ARG A 240 1.55 9.77 -13.92
C ARG A 240 1.85 11.26 -14.05
N PRO A 241 2.66 11.69 -15.03
CA PRO A 241 2.86 13.11 -15.29
C PRO A 241 1.60 13.75 -15.86
N VAL A 242 1.46 15.06 -15.68
CA VAL A 242 0.32 15.81 -16.23
C VAL A 242 0.30 15.71 -17.76
N GLY A 243 -0.83 15.30 -18.31
CA GLY A 243 -1.04 15.19 -19.76
C GLY A 243 -0.41 13.98 -20.44
N ALA A 244 0.26 13.07 -19.70
CA ALA A 244 0.90 11.90 -20.28
C ALA A 244 0.81 10.66 -19.37
N PHE A 245 1.33 9.53 -19.84
CA PHE A 245 1.48 8.29 -19.08
C PHE A 245 2.96 7.91 -19.00
N ALA A 246 3.51 7.76 -17.81
CA ALA A 246 4.92 7.41 -17.62
C ALA A 246 5.33 6.16 -18.43
N ALA A 247 4.50 5.10 -18.40
CA ALA A 247 4.77 3.89 -19.16
C ALA A 247 4.87 4.13 -20.69
N ALA A 248 4.01 4.99 -21.24
CA ALA A 248 4.04 5.31 -22.66
C ALA A 248 5.29 6.14 -23.04
N LEU A 249 5.68 7.10 -22.20
CA LEU A 249 6.89 7.89 -22.41
C LEU A 249 8.15 7.02 -22.36
N ILE A 250 8.24 6.10 -21.39
CA ILE A 250 9.36 5.17 -21.24
C ILE A 250 9.45 4.23 -22.46
N ASP A 251 8.29 3.71 -22.93
CA ASP A 251 8.22 2.84 -24.10
C ASP A 251 8.61 3.59 -25.40
N GLN A 252 8.12 4.81 -25.59
CA GLN A 252 8.47 5.69 -26.70
C GLN A 252 9.96 6.00 -26.75
N CYS A 253 10.63 6.07 -25.61
CA CYS A 253 12.08 6.27 -25.52
C CYS A 253 12.89 5.00 -25.87
N GLY A 254 12.25 3.86 -26.12
CA GLY A 254 12.92 2.59 -26.42
C GLY A 254 13.52 1.89 -25.20
N LEU A 255 12.99 2.17 -23.99
CA LEU A 255 13.56 1.68 -22.73
C LEU A 255 12.91 0.38 -22.21
N ARG A 256 12.08 -0.29 -23.03
CA ARG A 256 11.54 -1.62 -22.73
C ARG A 256 12.68 -2.62 -22.54
N GLY A 257 12.70 -3.32 -21.39
CA GLY A 257 13.77 -4.26 -21.05
C GLY A 257 15.11 -3.63 -20.70
N TYR A 258 15.21 -2.29 -20.61
CA TYR A 258 16.44 -1.59 -20.20
C TYR A 258 16.84 -1.98 -18.78
N ARG A 259 18.15 -2.19 -18.53
CA ARG A 259 18.64 -2.83 -17.30
C ARG A 259 19.75 -2.02 -16.66
N HIS A 260 19.76 -2.10 -15.31
CA HIS A 260 20.90 -1.73 -14.47
C HIS A 260 21.07 -2.78 -13.38
N GLY A 261 22.24 -3.44 -13.30
CA GLY A 261 22.45 -4.54 -12.38
C GLY A 261 21.38 -5.65 -12.49
N GLY A 262 20.76 -5.98 -11.38
CA GLY A 262 19.66 -6.96 -11.31
C GLY A 262 18.27 -6.38 -11.58
N ALA A 263 18.13 -5.06 -11.76
CA ALA A 263 16.88 -4.37 -12.02
C ALA A 263 16.63 -4.16 -13.52
N ALA A 264 15.38 -4.17 -13.95
CA ALA A 264 15.02 -3.89 -15.34
C ALA A 264 13.66 -3.18 -15.45
N VAL A 265 13.52 -2.33 -16.49
CA VAL A 265 12.20 -1.92 -16.99
C VAL A 265 11.52 -3.15 -17.57
N SER A 266 10.29 -3.41 -17.14
CA SER A 266 9.56 -4.61 -17.54
C SER A 266 9.30 -4.66 -19.06
N ASP A 267 9.55 -5.81 -19.67
CA ASP A 267 9.20 -6.08 -21.06
C ASP A 267 7.69 -6.06 -21.31
N LYS A 268 6.89 -6.30 -20.26
CA LYS A 268 5.43 -6.37 -20.35
C LYS A 268 4.77 -5.01 -20.16
N HIS A 269 5.30 -4.17 -19.25
CA HIS A 269 4.75 -2.86 -18.91
C HIS A 269 5.85 -1.89 -18.51
N CYS A 270 6.19 -0.94 -19.37
CA CYS A 270 7.32 -0.03 -19.15
C CYS A 270 7.20 0.89 -17.92
N GLY A 271 6.02 1.00 -17.30
CA GLY A 271 5.86 1.72 -16.03
C GLY A 271 6.31 0.94 -14.79
N PHE A 272 6.73 -0.33 -14.96
CA PHE A 272 7.21 -1.18 -13.87
C PHE A 272 8.70 -1.41 -13.99
N VAL A 273 9.42 -1.23 -12.89
CA VAL A 273 10.75 -1.80 -12.68
C VAL A 273 10.58 -3.13 -11.94
N VAL A 274 11.25 -4.15 -12.43
CA VAL A 274 11.18 -5.51 -11.89
C VAL A 274 12.55 -5.98 -11.41
N ASN A 275 12.56 -6.82 -10.39
CA ASN A 275 13.74 -7.53 -9.93
C ASN A 275 13.87 -8.84 -10.74
N LEU A 276 14.95 -8.96 -11.51
CA LEU A 276 15.24 -10.14 -12.32
C LEU A 276 15.93 -11.27 -11.53
N GLY A 277 16.18 -11.04 -10.25
CA GLY A 277 16.92 -11.88 -9.34
C GLY A 277 18.22 -11.19 -8.89
N GLY A 278 18.37 -11.02 -7.57
CA GLY A 278 19.54 -10.38 -6.97
C GLY A 278 19.67 -8.87 -7.20
N ALA A 279 18.59 -8.17 -7.61
CA ALA A 279 18.60 -6.71 -7.69
C ALA A 279 18.76 -6.10 -6.29
N THR A 280 19.57 -5.05 -6.21
CA THR A 280 19.75 -4.21 -5.01
C THR A 280 18.88 -2.95 -5.08
N CYS A 281 18.71 -2.28 -3.95
CA CYS A 281 18.08 -0.96 -3.92
C CYS A 281 18.88 0.04 -4.78
N ALA A 282 20.21 -0.01 -4.70
CA ALA A 282 21.10 0.81 -5.52
C ALA A 282 20.86 0.59 -7.02
N ASP A 283 20.71 -0.67 -7.48
CA ASP A 283 20.40 -0.97 -8.89
C ASP A 283 19.09 -0.33 -9.34
N VAL A 284 18.04 -0.43 -8.51
CA VAL A 284 16.71 0.13 -8.83
C VAL A 284 16.77 1.66 -8.90
N LEU A 285 17.46 2.31 -7.96
CA LEU A 285 17.58 3.76 -7.93
C LEU A 285 18.39 4.28 -9.12
N ALA A 286 19.53 3.65 -9.44
CA ALA A 286 20.32 3.99 -10.60
C ALA A 286 19.52 3.82 -11.90
N LEU A 287 18.80 2.70 -12.06
CA LEU A 287 17.91 2.47 -13.21
C LEU A 287 16.84 3.56 -13.32
N CYS A 288 16.22 3.94 -12.20
CA CYS A 288 15.19 5.00 -12.19
C CYS A 288 15.78 6.35 -12.64
N ASP A 289 16.97 6.70 -12.17
CA ASP A 289 17.64 7.97 -12.51
C ASP A 289 18.06 8.00 -14.00
N GLU A 290 18.57 6.90 -14.53
CA GLU A 290 18.87 6.75 -15.96
C GLU A 290 17.62 6.88 -16.83
N VAL A 291 16.53 6.17 -16.48
CA VAL A 291 15.23 6.24 -17.17
C VAL A 291 14.69 7.67 -17.15
N ARG A 292 14.74 8.33 -15.99
CA ARG A 292 14.29 9.72 -15.81
C ARG A 292 15.10 10.68 -16.70
N ALA A 293 16.42 10.55 -16.73
CA ALA A 293 17.31 11.39 -17.54
C ALA A 293 17.00 11.24 -19.05
N ILE A 294 16.90 10.00 -19.53
CA ILE A 294 16.63 9.71 -20.94
C ILE A 294 15.24 10.19 -21.37
N VAL A 295 14.21 9.96 -20.53
CA VAL A 295 12.83 10.43 -20.82
C VAL A 295 12.80 11.96 -20.83
N LYS A 296 13.44 12.63 -19.88
CA LYS A 296 13.50 14.09 -19.81
C LYS A 296 14.18 14.68 -21.04
N GLU A 297 15.32 14.12 -21.45
CA GLU A 297 16.04 14.56 -22.65
C GLU A 297 15.21 14.42 -23.94
N LYS A 298 14.55 13.25 -24.12
CA LYS A 298 13.84 12.94 -25.37
C LYS A 298 12.44 13.52 -25.46
N THR A 299 11.76 13.76 -24.32
CA THR A 299 10.32 14.12 -24.30
C THR A 299 10.02 15.42 -23.57
N GLY A 300 10.96 15.94 -22.79
CA GLY A 300 10.77 17.11 -21.91
C GLY A 300 10.06 16.79 -20.59
N TYR A 301 9.49 15.60 -20.40
CA TYR A 301 8.83 15.20 -19.16
C TYR A 301 9.81 14.76 -18.09
N ASP A 302 9.70 15.33 -16.90
CA ASP A 302 10.47 14.92 -15.72
C ASP A 302 9.63 13.91 -14.91
N LEU A 303 10.09 12.65 -14.83
CA LEU A 303 9.37 11.59 -14.13
C LEU A 303 9.67 11.64 -12.64
N GLU A 304 8.61 11.53 -11.82
CA GLU A 304 8.69 11.41 -10.36
C GLU A 304 8.43 9.96 -9.92
N LYS A 305 9.24 9.46 -8.97
CA LYS A 305 9.04 8.10 -8.42
C LYS A 305 7.73 8.02 -7.64
N GLU A 306 6.92 6.96 -7.87
CA GLU A 306 5.73 6.60 -7.09
C GLU A 306 6.09 5.62 -5.96
N ILE A 307 7.08 4.76 -6.18
CA ILE A 307 7.58 3.85 -5.15
C ILE A 307 8.24 4.64 -4.02
N ARG A 308 8.00 4.18 -2.78
CA ARG A 308 8.57 4.81 -1.59
C ARG A 308 9.86 4.11 -1.19
N VAL A 309 10.95 4.87 -1.20
CA VAL A 309 12.24 4.40 -0.68
C VAL A 309 12.26 4.58 0.83
N VAL A 310 12.58 3.52 1.56
CA VAL A 310 12.69 3.54 3.01
C VAL A 310 14.18 3.47 3.37
N GLU A 311 14.68 4.62 3.80
CA GLU A 311 16.09 4.82 4.14
C GLU A 311 16.45 4.21 5.49
N ALA A 312 17.74 3.82 5.62
CA ALA A 312 18.33 3.14 6.79
C ALA A 312 18.26 3.95 8.10
#